data_fbe4f842929d56286eb6a6d2373bb846
#
_entry.id   fbe4f842929d56286eb6a6d2373bb846
#
_cell.length_a   1.000
_cell.length_b   1.000
_cell.length_c   1.000
_cell.angle_alpha   90.00
_cell.angle_beta   90.00
_cell.angle_gamma   90.00
#
_symmetry.space_group_name_H-M   'P 1'
#
loop_
_entity.id
_entity.type
_entity.pdbx_description
1 polymer ?
#
loop_
_entity_poly.entity_id
_entity_poly.type
_entity_poly.pdbx_seq_one_letter_code
_entity_poly.pdbx_strand_id
1 'polypeptide(L)'
;MKLGMIIRPQPEEFDHLKKLGLDFAELDFNPTQYFGMPIEQIREVVPQLKEASQRTGIEVGAVGRWASHLLNEDGSVNEEEWNNVREIIKAGKELGAKHYLCSVAYVPQLTYYKNITAAIAALKMIVAEAEQAGMKTCLVNCIMGGNYITTPEQWKLVLDEVPGLYLKYDPSHSFVHGGDKGAYLREAFEWGDRFGYVHIKGVVQLGDSNEPFMWKLRDLCQQHPEMEEVLMHQIMPQVNHYDNPPAGIDSINWRAFFGILYKHGYDGYLSIEPHSRTWQGEKGEWGVEYTIRYIRDLMFNPSEK
;
A
#
# COMPACT_ATOMS: atom_id res chain seq x y z
N MET A 1 -13.83 -2.22 12.49
CA MET A 1 -12.97 -2.27 11.28
C MET A 1 -13.83 -2.37 10.03
N LYS A 2 -13.37 -1.82 8.89
CA LYS A 2 -14.00 -1.96 7.57
C LYS A 2 -13.11 -2.83 6.68
N LEU A 3 -13.70 -3.62 5.78
CA LEU A 3 -12.98 -4.46 4.83
C LEU A 3 -13.22 -3.97 3.41
N GLY A 4 -12.18 -3.67 2.68
CA GLY A 4 -12.21 -3.23 1.29
C GLY A 4 -11.12 -3.86 0.45
N MET A 5 -10.88 -3.30 -0.71
CA MET A 5 -9.87 -3.82 -1.63
C MET A 5 -9.25 -2.68 -2.46
N ILE A 6 -7.98 -2.85 -2.80
CA ILE A 6 -7.33 -2.01 -3.80
C ILE A 6 -7.87 -2.35 -5.19
N ILE A 7 -8.26 -1.34 -5.93
CA ILE A 7 -8.84 -1.47 -7.27
C ILE A 7 -8.21 -0.47 -8.24
N ARG A 8 -8.42 -0.72 -9.51
CA ARG A 8 -8.20 0.29 -10.54
C ARG A 8 -9.18 1.44 -10.36
N PRO A 9 -8.80 2.68 -10.61
CA PRO A 9 -9.70 3.83 -10.55
C PRO A 9 -10.66 3.85 -11.75
N GLN A 10 -11.54 2.84 -11.80
CA GLN A 10 -12.56 2.61 -12.83
C GLN A 10 -13.94 2.45 -12.19
N PRO A 11 -15.00 3.08 -12.74
CA PRO A 11 -16.35 3.03 -12.15
C PRO A 11 -16.92 1.62 -11.98
N GLU A 12 -16.60 0.71 -12.90
CA GLU A 12 -17.09 -0.67 -12.94
C GLU A 12 -16.60 -1.50 -11.74
N GLU A 13 -15.42 -1.17 -11.23
CA GLU A 13 -14.85 -1.86 -10.08
C GLU A 13 -15.69 -1.67 -8.80
N PHE A 14 -16.41 -0.56 -8.68
CA PHE A 14 -17.30 -0.33 -7.53
C PHE A 14 -18.49 -1.31 -7.51
N ASP A 15 -19.03 -1.70 -8.67
CA ASP A 15 -20.07 -2.72 -8.76
C ASP A 15 -19.53 -4.10 -8.35
N HIS A 16 -18.28 -4.39 -8.72
CA HIS A 16 -17.61 -5.62 -8.31
C HIS A 16 -17.42 -5.66 -6.79
N LEU A 17 -16.92 -4.58 -6.17
CA LEU A 17 -16.80 -4.48 -4.71
C LEU A 17 -18.13 -4.67 -4.00
N LYS A 18 -19.21 -4.06 -4.51
CA LYS A 18 -20.57 -4.22 -3.97
C LYS A 18 -21.02 -5.67 -4.03
N LYS A 19 -20.79 -6.36 -5.16
CA LYS A 19 -21.12 -7.79 -5.33
C LYS A 19 -20.36 -8.67 -4.33
N LEU A 20 -19.13 -8.32 -4.03
CA LEU A 20 -18.30 -9.01 -3.03
C LEU A 20 -18.67 -8.68 -1.58
N GLY A 21 -19.57 -7.72 -1.33
CA GLY A 21 -19.96 -7.29 0.01
C GLY A 21 -18.86 -6.53 0.76
N LEU A 22 -17.99 -5.84 0.03
CA LEU A 22 -16.93 -5.01 0.61
C LEU A 22 -17.46 -3.62 0.97
N ASP A 23 -16.75 -2.95 1.89
CA ASP A 23 -17.20 -1.69 2.47
C ASP A 23 -16.63 -0.47 1.74
N PHE A 24 -15.41 -0.61 1.14
CA PHE A 24 -14.71 0.52 0.54
C PHE A 24 -13.78 0.10 -0.60
N ALA A 25 -13.41 1.11 -1.41
CA ALA A 25 -12.38 1.06 -2.43
C ALA A 25 -11.09 1.76 -1.96
N GLU A 26 -9.93 1.19 -2.22
CA GLU A 26 -8.64 1.85 -2.22
C GLU A 26 -8.24 2.14 -3.67
N LEU A 27 -8.00 3.40 -4.00
CA LEU A 27 -7.66 3.83 -5.36
C LEU A 27 -6.17 4.13 -5.48
N ASP A 28 -5.49 3.38 -6.32
CA ASP A 28 -4.09 3.59 -6.66
C ASP A 28 -3.95 4.49 -7.88
N PHE A 29 -3.38 5.67 -7.70
CA PHE A 29 -3.07 6.62 -8.75
C PHE A 29 -1.59 6.59 -9.18
N ASN A 30 -0.86 5.53 -8.85
CA ASN A 30 0.46 5.30 -9.43
C ASN A 30 0.36 5.08 -10.95
N PRO A 31 1.29 5.59 -11.73
CA PRO A 31 1.37 5.32 -13.16
C PRO A 31 1.94 3.91 -13.42
N THR A 32 1.24 2.88 -13.00
CA THR A 32 1.63 1.48 -13.22
C THR A 32 0.64 0.80 -14.14
N GLN A 33 1.11 -0.17 -14.91
CA GLN A 33 0.25 -0.96 -15.80
C GLN A 33 -0.71 -1.90 -15.06
N TYR A 34 -0.56 -2.09 -13.73
CA TYR A 34 -1.37 -3.03 -12.97
C TYR A 34 -2.62 -2.40 -12.36
N PHE A 35 -2.50 -1.29 -11.67
CA PHE A 35 -3.60 -0.68 -10.91
C PHE A 35 -3.73 0.82 -11.12
N GLY A 36 -2.64 1.51 -11.37
CA GLY A 36 -2.61 2.96 -11.43
C GLY A 36 -3.27 3.57 -12.67
N MET A 37 -3.37 4.87 -12.63
CA MET A 37 -3.87 5.71 -13.69
C MET A 37 -2.89 6.87 -13.93
N PRO A 38 -2.62 7.27 -15.18
CA PRO A 38 -1.88 8.48 -15.46
C PRO A 38 -2.50 9.70 -14.78
N ILE A 39 -1.66 10.55 -14.18
CA ILE A 39 -2.09 11.74 -13.43
C ILE A 39 -3.01 12.64 -14.26
N GLU A 40 -2.75 12.76 -15.55
CA GLU A 40 -3.51 13.58 -16.49
C GLU A 40 -4.98 13.16 -16.61
N GLN A 41 -5.27 11.87 -16.38
CA GLN A 41 -6.61 11.30 -16.46
C GLN A 41 -7.41 11.42 -15.15
N ILE A 42 -6.77 11.78 -14.04
CA ILE A 42 -7.44 11.83 -12.74
C ILE A 42 -8.66 12.74 -12.77
N ARG A 43 -8.52 13.94 -13.34
CA ARG A 43 -9.62 14.94 -13.40
C ARG A 43 -10.81 14.44 -14.21
N GLU A 44 -10.58 13.63 -15.22
CA GLU A 44 -11.63 13.10 -16.11
C GLU A 44 -12.41 11.97 -15.43
N VAL A 45 -11.74 11.15 -14.63
CA VAL A 45 -12.35 9.98 -14.02
C VAL A 45 -13.02 10.28 -12.66
N VAL A 46 -12.58 11.28 -11.91
CA VAL A 46 -13.08 11.58 -10.56
C VAL A 46 -14.60 11.74 -10.51
N PRO A 47 -15.27 12.49 -11.40
CA PRO A 47 -16.74 12.60 -11.38
C PRO A 47 -17.44 11.25 -11.55
N GLN A 48 -16.91 10.37 -12.41
CA GLN A 48 -17.45 9.04 -12.67
C GLN A 48 -17.27 8.11 -11.47
N LEU A 49 -16.10 8.15 -10.83
CA LEU A 49 -15.83 7.39 -9.60
C LEU A 49 -16.73 7.84 -8.46
N LYS A 50 -17.00 9.15 -8.34
CA LYS A 50 -17.91 9.70 -7.35
C LYS A 50 -19.33 9.22 -7.55
N GLU A 51 -19.82 9.23 -8.79
CA GLU A 51 -21.12 8.69 -9.14
C GLU A 51 -21.21 7.19 -8.82
N ALA A 52 -20.20 6.41 -9.19
CA ALA A 52 -20.14 4.97 -8.92
C ALA A 52 -20.15 4.69 -7.40
N SER A 53 -19.36 5.43 -6.61
CA SER A 53 -19.36 5.35 -5.14
C SER A 53 -20.75 5.63 -4.56
N GLN A 54 -21.41 6.71 -5.00
CA GLN A 54 -22.75 7.07 -4.54
C GLN A 54 -23.82 6.02 -4.93
N ARG A 55 -23.78 5.52 -6.16
CA ARG A 55 -24.71 4.52 -6.69
C ARG A 55 -24.56 3.16 -6.00
N THR A 56 -23.33 2.76 -5.71
CA THR A 56 -23.05 1.46 -5.09
C THR A 56 -23.13 1.47 -3.57
N GLY A 57 -22.90 2.63 -2.94
CA GLY A 57 -22.72 2.77 -1.50
C GLY A 57 -21.31 2.38 -1.02
N ILE A 58 -20.39 2.05 -1.94
CA ILE A 58 -18.97 1.75 -1.63
C ILE A 58 -18.24 3.07 -1.41
N GLU A 59 -17.70 3.29 -0.22
CA GLU A 59 -16.92 4.51 0.06
C GLU A 59 -15.53 4.45 -0.57
N VAL A 60 -14.89 5.60 -0.78
CA VAL A 60 -13.47 5.65 -1.08
C VAL A 60 -12.70 5.75 0.24
N GLY A 61 -12.06 4.67 0.65
CA GLY A 61 -11.31 4.60 1.91
C GLY A 61 -9.97 5.30 1.84
N ALA A 62 -9.29 5.16 0.70
CA ALA A 62 -7.98 5.76 0.48
C ALA A 62 -7.75 6.11 -1.00
N VAL A 63 -6.91 7.11 -1.20
CA VAL A 63 -6.23 7.39 -2.46
C VAL A 63 -4.74 7.37 -2.21
N GLY A 64 -3.94 6.97 -3.19
CA GLY A 64 -2.51 6.85 -2.93
C GLY A 64 -1.62 7.03 -4.16
N ARG A 65 -0.37 7.36 -3.86
CA ARG A 65 0.75 7.37 -4.78
C ARG A 65 2.01 6.94 -4.02
N TRP A 66 2.37 5.70 -4.19
CA TRP A 66 3.61 5.12 -3.69
C TRP A 66 4.52 4.79 -4.87
N ALA A 67 5.72 4.86 -4.90
CA ALA A 67 6.68 4.94 -5.99
C ALA A 67 6.85 6.38 -6.51
N SER A 68 6.81 7.34 -5.58
CA SER A 68 6.91 8.75 -5.89
C SER A 68 8.37 9.21 -5.83
N HIS A 69 8.86 9.81 -6.90
CA HIS A 69 10.16 10.49 -6.96
C HIS A 69 10.02 11.94 -6.50
N LEU A 70 9.56 12.12 -5.26
CA LEU A 70 9.23 13.43 -4.69
C LEU A 70 10.47 14.31 -4.46
N LEU A 71 11.68 13.73 -4.44
CA LEU A 71 12.92 14.46 -4.20
C LEU A 71 13.80 14.46 -5.46
N ASN A 72 14.41 15.62 -5.72
CA ASN A 72 15.46 15.79 -6.71
C ASN A 72 16.81 15.22 -6.20
N GLU A 73 17.81 15.16 -7.06
CA GLU A 73 19.17 14.67 -6.73
C GLU A 73 19.88 15.49 -5.64
N ASP A 74 19.52 16.74 -5.44
CA ASP A 74 20.06 17.62 -4.40
C ASP A 74 19.27 17.54 -3.07
N GLY A 75 18.15 16.80 -3.05
CA GLY A 75 17.26 16.67 -1.91
C GLY A 75 16.17 17.73 -1.82
N SER A 76 16.08 18.64 -2.77
CA SER A 76 14.95 19.56 -2.90
C SER A 76 13.70 18.80 -3.36
N VAL A 77 12.53 19.39 -3.10
CA VAL A 77 11.27 18.81 -3.57
C VAL A 77 11.17 18.97 -5.09
N ASN A 78 10.80 17.89 -5.77
CA ASN A 78 10.45 17.91 -7.19
C ASN A 78 9.06 18.54 -7.35
N GLU A 79 9.01 19.73 -7.92
CA GLU A 79 7.78 20.51 -8.06
C GLU A 79 6.71 19.83 -8.94
N GLU A 80 7.12 19.11 -9.98
CA GLU A 80 6.19 18.36 -10.83
C GLU A 80 5.52 17.25 -10.03
N GLU A 81 6.30 16.45 -9.32
CA GLU A 81 5.77 15.37 -8.50
C GLU A 81 4.96 15.92 -7.30
N TRP A 82 5.36 17.05 -6.72
CA TRP A 82 4.56 17.71 -5.70
C TRP A 82 3.19 18.16 -6.22
N ASN A 83 3.12 18.68 -7.43
CA ASN A 83 1.85 19.00 -8.06
C ASN A 83 0.99 17.77 -8.29
N ASN A 84 1.57 16.63 -8.67
CA ASN A 84 0.88 15.36 -8.80
C ASN A 84 0.28 14.91 -7.46
N VAL A 85 1.05 15.00 -6.38
CA VAL A 85 0.57 14.70 -5.00
C VAL A 85 -0.64 15.56 -4.65
N ARG A 86 -0.58 16.87 -4.92
CA ARG A 86 -1.69 17.80 -4.64
C ARG A 86 -2.95 17.48 -5.47
N GLU A 87 -2.80 17.12 -6.73
CA GLU A 87 -3.94 16.72 -7.58
C GLU A 87 -4.61 15.46 -7.04
N ILE A 88 -3.84 14.47 -6.55
CA ILE A 88 -4.41 13.25 -5.96
C ILE A 88 -5.10 13.57 -4.62
N ILE A 89 -4.50 14.41 -3.78
CA ILE A 89 -5.12 14.84 -2.53
C ILE A 89 -6.45 15.57 -2.81
N LYS A 90 -6.47 16.43 -3.82
CA LYS A 90 -7.68 17.12 -4.26
C LYS A 90 -8.75 16.13 -4.76
N ALA A 91 -8.37 15.16 -5.60
CA ALA A 91 -9.24 14.09 -6.04
C ALA A 91 -9.79 13.29 -4.84
N GLY A 92 -8.94 12.91 -3.89
CA GLY A 92 -9.35 12.24 -2.66
C GLY A 92 -10.38 13.03 -1.86
N LYS A 93 -10.21 14.35 -1.73
CA LYS A 93 -11.18 15.24 -1.07
C LYS A 93 -12.54 15.21 -1.78
N GLU A 94 -12.56 15.30 -3.11
CA GLU A 94 -13.80 15.27 -3.92
C GLU A 94 -14.52 13.92 -3.81
N LEU A 95 -13.76 12.81 -3.69
CA LEU A 95 -14.27 11.45 -3.52
C LEU A 95 -14.64 11.13 -2.06
N GLY A 96 -14.29 11.98 -1.10
CA GLY A 96 -14.54 11.77 0.33
C GLY A 96 -13.61 10.76 0.99
N ALA A 97 -12.44 10.52 0.39
CA ALA A 97 -11.42 9.61 0.92
C ALA A 97 -10.98 9.99 2.35
N LYS A 98 -10.62 8.99 3.14
CA LYS A 98 -10.22 9.16 4.54
C LYS A 98 -8.70 9.13 4.72
N HIS A 99 -7.98 8.55 3.77
CA HIS A 99 -6.53 8.36 3.84
C HIS A 99 -5.85 8.75 2.53
N TYR A 100 -4.68 9.35 2.68
CA TYR A 100 -3.70 9.51 1.61
C TYR A 100 -2.51 8.58 1.87
N LEU A 101 -2.21 7.71 0.92
CA LEU A 101 -1.15 6.71 1.03
C LEU A 101 0.05 7.16 0.22
N CYS A 102 1.24 7.14 0.82
CA CYS A 102 2.46 7.64 0.16
C CYS A 102 3.71 6.85 0.53
N SER A 103 4.76 7.07 -0.25
CA SER A 103 6.15 6.72 0.05
C SER A 103 7.09 7.81 -0.44
N VAL A 104 8.36 7.71 -0.08
CA VAL A 104 9.42 8.57 -0.61
C VAL A 104 10.54 7.67 -1.14
N ALA A 105 10.87 7.83 -2.42
CA ALA A 105 11.94 7.08 -3.05
C ALA A 105 13.33 7.55 -2.57
N TYR A 106 14.25 6.60 -2.44
CA TYR A 106 15.66 6.88 -2.11
C TYR A 106 16.35 7.61 -3.25
N VAL A 107 17.14 8.64 -2.93
CA VAL A 107 17.95 9.39 -3.89
C VAL A 107 19.41 8.94 -3.76
N PRO A 108 19.96 8.17 -4.72
CA PRO A 108 21.31 7.60 -4.61
C PRO A 108 22.43 8.63 -4.51
N GLN A 109 22.21 9.85 -5.01
CA GLN A 109 23.18 10.96 -4.96
C GLN A 109 23.35 11.56 -3.57
N LEU A 110 22.41 11.28 -2.66
CA LEU A 110 22.43 11.79 -1.29
C LEU A 110 22.97 10.75 -0.31
N THR A 111 23.59 11.24 0.76
CA THR A 111 23.87 10.36 1.91
C THR A 111 22.57 9.89 2.57
N TYR A 112 22.60 8.78 3.30
CA TYR A 112 21.41 8.27 4.00
C TYR A 112 20.79 9.35 4.92
N TYR A 113 21.63 10.08 5.67
CA TYR A 113 21.17 11.17 6.54
C TYR A 113 20.43 12.28 5.76
N LYS A 114 20.97 12.68 4.61
CA LYS A 114 20.32 13.67 3.75
C LYS A 114 19.02 13.16 3.18
N ASN A 115 18.94 11.89 2.79
CA ASN A 115 17.70 11.26 2.35
C ASN A 115 16.61 11.33 3.44
N ILE A 116 16.93 10.90 4.68
CA ILE A 116 15.95 10.91 5.79
C ILE A 116 15.50 12.34 6.10
N THR A 117 16.42 13.31 6.17
CA THR A 117 16.05 14.70 6.49
C THR A 117 15.20 15.36 5.40
N ALA A 118 15.51 15.09 4.12
CA ALA A 118 14.70 15.55 3.00
C ALA A 118 13.32 14.89 2.98
N ALA A 119 13.25 13.58 3.23
CA ALA A 119 11.97 12.86 3.33
C ALA A 119 11.11 13.39 4.48
N ILE A 120 11.67 13.69 5.66
CA ILE A 120 10.94 14.30 6.78
C ILE A 120 10.34 15.64 6.36
N ALA A 121 11.11 16.49 5.68
CA ALA A 121 10.61 17.78 5.20
C ALA A 121 9.46 17.63 4.20
N ALA A 122 9.61 16.72 3.22
CA ALA A 122 8.58 16.45 2.22
C ALA A 122 7.31 15.82 2.84
N LEU A 123 7.46 14.89 3.77
CA LEU A 123 6.33 14.26 4.46
C LEU A 123 5.55 15.25 5.34
N LYS A 124 6.21 16.23 5.95
CA LYS A 124 5.53 17.35 6.65
C LYS A 124 4.63 18.15 5.70
N MET A 125 5.08 18.39 4.47
CA MET A 125 4.26 19.06 3.44
C MET A 125 3.05 18.22 3.05
N ILE A 126 3.24 16.92 2.83
CA ILE A 126 2.14 15.98 2.47
C ILE A 126 1.12 15.92 3.60
N VAL A 127 1.55 15.75 4.85
CA VAL A 127 0.64 15.69 6.00
C VAL A 127 -0.19 16.97 6.09
N ALA A 128 0.44 18.15 5.98
CA ALA A 128 -0.27 19.41 6.05
C ALA A 128 -1.32 19.57 4.93
N GLU A 129 -1.00 19.18 3.69
CA GLU A 129 -1.93 19.25 2.57
C GLU A 129 -3.09 18.24 2.72
N ALA A 130 -2.79 16.99 3.13
CA ALA A 130 -3.80 15.96 3.34
C ALA A 130 -4.75 16.28 4.51
N GLU A 131 -4.24 16.82 5.61
CA GLU A 131 -5.05 17.27 6.76
C GLU A 131 -6.04 18.37 6.37
N GLN A 132 -5.62 19.34 5.55
CA GLN A 132 -6.51 20.38 5.01
C GLN A 132 -7.61 19.80 4.11
N ALA A 133 -7.36 18.66 3.51
CA ALA A 133 -8.33 17.91 2.73
C ALA A 133 -9.20 16.95 3.57
N GLY A 134 -8.95 16.83 4.87
CA GLY A 134 -9.66 15.95 5.80
C GLY A 134 -9.21 14.49 5.75
N MET A 135 -8.00 14.22 5.28
CA MET A 135 -7.41 12.88 5.18
C MET A 135 -6.25 12.68 6.15
N LYS A 136 -6.08 11.46 6.63
CA LYS A 136 -4.87 11.01 7.35
C LYS A 136 -3.83 10.56 6.35
N THR A 137 -2.58 10.98 6.54
CA THR A 137 -1.46 10.51 5.72
C THR A 137 -0.88 9.22 6.29
N CYS A 138 -0.73 8.20 5.44
CA CYS A 138 -0.15 6.93 5.82
C CYS A 138 1.05 6.58 4.92
N LEU A 139 2.21 6.41 5.56
CA LEU A 139 3.45 5.98 4.91
C LEU A 139 3.44 4.46 4.75
N VAL A 140 3.64 3.97 3.53
CA VAL A 140 3.63 2.54 3.24
C VAL A 140 4.97 1.89 3.64
N ASN A 141 4.92 0.67 4.19
CA ASN A 141 6.11 -0.15 4.42
C ASN A 141 6.48 -1.03 3.21
N CYS A 142 5.86 -0.77 2.06
CA CYS A 142 6.14 -1.48 0.82
C CYS A 142 7.59 -1.22 0.37
N ILE A 143 8.30 -2.30 0.08
CA ILE A 143 9.69 -2.28 -0.38
C ILE A 143 9.84 -2.03 -1.89
N MET A 144 8.78 -1.61 -2.57
CA MET A 144 8.73 -1.33 -4.01
C MET A 144 8.93 0.16 -4.31
N GLY A 145 9.23 0.47 -5.58
CA GLY A 145 9.27 1.84 -6.07
C GLY A 145 10.35 2.72 -5.42
N GLY A 146 11.47 2.12 -5.01
CA GLY A 146 12.57 2.85 -4.37
C GLY A 146 12.28 3.28 -2.93
N ASN A 147 11.12 2.93 -2.35
CA ASN A 147 10.85 3.23 -0.94
C ASN A 147 11.86 2.55 -0.02
N TYR A 148 12.37 3.29 0.94
CA TYR A 148 13.40 2.82 1.86
C TYR A 148 13.03 3.01 3.34
N ILE A 149 11.91 3.66 3.64
CA ILE A 149 11.44 3.88 5.01
C ILE A 149 10.52 2.70 5.37
N THR A 150 11.11 1.53 5.58
CA THR A 150 10.40 0.24 5.63
C THR A 150 10.65 -0.55 6.92
N THR A 151 11.54 -0.08 7.80
CA THR A 151 11.88 -0.76 9.06
C THR A 151 11.54 0.09 10.29
N PRO A 152 11.39 -0.53 11.47
CA PRO A 152 11.12 0.16 12.73
C PRO A 152 12.09 1.31 13.05
N GLU A 153 13.38 1.14 12.77
CA GLU A 153 14.39 2.17 13.03
C GLU A 153 14.15 3.40 12.15
N GLN A 154 13.78 3.18 10.90
CA GLN A 154 13.46 4.26 9.95
C GLN A 154 12.12 4.90 10.30
N TRP A 155 11.11 4.11 10.69
CA TRP A 155 9.82 4.64 11.16
C TRP A 155 10.02 5.54 12.37
N LYS A 156 10.85 5.11 13.35
CA LYS A 156 11.14 5.93 14.52
C LYS A 156 11.71 7.30 14.14
N LEU A 157 12.70 7.33 13.25
CA LEU A 157 13.31 8.57 12.78
C LEU A 157 12.30 9.52 12.12
N VAL A 158 11.35 8.97 11.37
CA VAL A 158 10.43 9.78 10.57
C VAL A 158 9.18 10.16 11.36
N LEU A 159 8.57 9.18 12.05
CA LEU A 159 7.31 9.41 12.76
C LEU A 159 7.47 10.29 14.02
N ASP A 160 8.65 10.31 14.64
CA ASP A 160 8.96 11.21 15.76
C ASP A 160 9.03 12.68 15.29
N GLU A 161 9.41 12.91 14.03
CA GLU A 161 9.61 14.24 13.46
C GLU A 161 8.42 14.75 12.65
N VAL A 162 7.48 13.87 12.27
CA VAL A 162 6.32 14.21 11.43
C VAL A 162 5.02 13.90 12.18
N PRO A 163 4.53 14.82 13.04
CA PRO A 163 3.23 14.67 13.68
C PRO A 163 2.11 14.53 12.64
N GLY A 164 1.11 13.68 12.91
CA GLY A 164 0.01 13.42 11.97
C GLY A 164 0.31 12.37 10.89
N LEU A 165 1.55 11.89 10.81
CA LEU A 165 1.91 10.77 9.94
C LEU A 165 1.63 9.43 10.64
N TYR A 166 1.02 8.51 9.92
CA TYR A 166 0.73 7.14 10.33
C TYR A 166 1.41 6.13 9.40
N LEU A 167 1.31 4.85 9.73
CA LEU A 167 1.75 3.76 8.87
C LEU A 167 0.56 3.17 8.10
N LYS A 168 0.74 2.93 6.80
CA LYS A 168 0.02 1.91 6.05
C LYS A 168 0.83 0.63 6.19
N TYR A 169 0.34 -0.28 7.02
CA TYR A 169 1.10 -1.48 7.35
C TYR A 169 0.64 -2.70 6.55
N ASP A 170 1.59 -3.33 5.88
CA ASP A 170 1.40 -4.60 5.18
C ASP A 170 2.35 -5.65 5.78
N PRO A 171 1.83 -6.66 6.52
CA PRO A 171 2.65 -7.68 7.15
C PRO A 171 3.43 -8.54 6.15
N SER A 172 2.97 -8.64 4.89
CA SER A 172 3.66 -9.43 3.87
C SER A 172 5.02 -8.86 3.50
N HIS A 173 5.15 -7.53 3.47
CA HIS A 173 6.43 -6.88 3.20
C HIS A 173 7.43 -7.11 4.33
N SER A 174 7.00 -7.00 5.58
CA SER A 174 7.84 -7.29 6.74
C SER A 174 8.23 -8.77 6.81
N PHE A 175 7.34 -9.68 6.43
CA PHE A 175 7.63 -11.11 6.32
C PHE A 175 8.75 -11.40 5.30
N VAL A 176 8.72 -10.75 4.14
CA VAL A 176 9.72 -10.90 3.09
C VAL A 176 11.04 -10.22 3.47
N HIS A 177 10.97 -8.97 3.95
CA HIS A 177 12.14 -8.11 4.16
C HIS A 177 12.94 -8.49 5.40
N GLY A 178 12.29 -8.93 6.44
CA GLY A 178 12.91 -9.06 7.76
C GLY A 178 13.87 -10.24 7.94
N GLY A 179 13.98 -11.19 6.98
CA GLY A 179 14.75 -12.42 7.17
C GLY A 179 14.24 -13.29 8.35
N ASP A 180 13.50 -12.69 9.25
CA ASP A 180 12.82 -13.30 10.40
C ASP A 180 11.31 -13.31 10.15
N LYS A 181 10.78 -14.49 9.92
CA LYS A 181 9.37 -14.70 9.55
C LYS A 181 8.36 -14.29 10.64
N GLY A 182 8.83 -13.95 11.84
CA GLY A 182 8.02 -13.40 12.94
C GLY A 182 8.13 -11.88 13.12
N ALA A 183 8.95 -11.19 12.33
CA ALA A 183 9.20 -9.75 12.47
C ALA A 183 7.89 -8.94 12.44
N TYR A 184 6.99 -9.24 11.50
CA TYR A 184 5.73 -8.53 11.34
C TYR A 184 4.83 -8.55 12.59
N LEU A 185 4.89 -9.61 13.42
CA LEU A 185 4.13 -9.64 14.68
C LEU A 185 4.75 -8.74 15.74
N ARG A 186 6.09 -8.70 15.83
CA ARG A 186 6.79 -7.81 16.75
C ARG A 186 6.58 -6.36 16.36
N GLU A 187 6.72 -6.05 15.08
CA GLU A 187 6.47 -4.72 14.53
C GLU A 187 5.02 -4.27 14.82
N ALA A 188 4.03 -5.12 14.55
CA ALA A 188 2.65 -4.81 14.85
C ALA A 188 2.40 -4.60 16.35
N PHE A 189 3.02 -5.42 17.22
CA PHE A 189 2.91 -5.28 18.66
C PHE A 189 3.53 -3.99 19.18
N GLU A 190 4.62 -3.53 18.60
CA GLU A 190 5.34 -2.33 19.01
C GLU A 190 4.75 -1.05 18.40
N TRP A 191 4.28 -1.13 17.15
CA TRP A 191 3.88 0.04 16.34
C TRP A 191 2.39 0.12 16.02
N GLY A 192 1.57 -0.81 16.52
CA GLY A 192 0.13 -0.87 16.20
C GLY A 192 -0.64 0.43 16.47
N ASP A 193 -0.24 1.22 17.46
CA ASP A 193 -0.82 2.54 17.76
C ASP A 193 -0.59 3.58 16.63
N ARG A 194 0.38 3.31 15.76
CA ARG A 194 0.75 4.17 14.64
C ARG A 194 0.14 3.68 13.31
N PHE A 195 -0.61 2.58 13.31
CA PHE A 195 -1.28 2.09 12.11
C PHE A 195 -2.50 2.95 11.80
N GLY A 196 -2.46 3.64 10.67
CA GLY A 196 -3.60 4.36 10.12
C GLY A 196 -4.37 3.54 9.10
N TYR A 197 -3.70 2.57 8.47
CA TYR A 197 -4.23 1.74 7.40
C TYR A 197 -3.52 0.39 7.35
N VAL A 198 -4.23 -0.69 7.01
CA VAL A 198 -3.65 -2.05 7.00
C VAL A 198 -3.99 -2.76 5.70
N HIS A 199 -2.99 -3.42 5.10
CA HIS A 199 -3.18 -4.32 3.98
C HIS A 199 -3.35 -5.78 4.41
N ILE A 200 -4.25 -6.46 3.74
CA ILE A 200 -4.48 -7.89 3.82
C ILE A 200 -3.92 -8.53 2.56
N LYS A 201 -2.68 -8.93 2.63
CA LYS A 201 -1.95 -9.57 1.53
C LYS A 201 -1.25 -10.81 2.05
N GLY A 202 -1.64 -11.96 1.52
CA GLY A 202 -0.99 -13.22 1.88
C GLY A 202 0.42 -13.29 1.33
N VAL A 203 1.29 -14.05 2.00
CA VAL A 203 2.63 -14.38 1.51
C VAL A 203 3.03 -15.78 1.95
N VAL A 204 3.70 -16.49 1.06
CA VAL A 204 4.32 -17.80 1.32
C VAL A 204 5.71 -17.84 0.72
N GLN A 205 6.66 -18.40 1.45
CA GLN A 205 7.98 -18.72 0.91
C GLN A 205 7.97 -20.16 0.40
N LEU A 206 8.23 -20.34 -0.89
CA LEU A 206 8.22 -21.64 -1.58
C LEU A 206 9.61 -22.28 -1.66
N GLY A 207 10.65 -21.53 -1.36
CA GLY A 207 12.04 -21.99 -1.40
C GLY A 207 12.99 -20.92 -0.92
N ASP A 208 14.30 -21.15 -1.01
CA ASP A 208 15.30 -20.14 -0.66
C ASP A 208 15.29 -19.02 -1.70
N SER A 209 14.99 -17.80 -1.28
CA SER A 209 15.03 -16.64 -2.16
C SER A 209 16.37 -15.92 -2.04
N ASN A 210 16.86 -15.42 -3.17
CA ASN A 210 18.03 -14.56 -3.21
C ASN A 210 17.59 -13.09 -3.23
N GLU A 211 17.14 -12.59 -2.08
CA GLU A 211 16.66 -11.20 -1.93
C GLU A 211 17.64 -10.14 -2.47
N PRO A 212 18.96 -10.18 -2.15
CA PRO A 212 19.89 -9.20 -2.69
C PRO A 212 19.94 -9.19 -4.22
N PHE A 213 19.78 -10.35 -4.87
CA PHE A 213 19.74 -10.44 -6.31
C PHE A 213 18.43 -9.89 -6.88
N MET A 214 17.32 -10.13 -6.20
CA MET A 214 16.01 -9.57 -6.55
C MET A 214 15.98 -8.06 -6.51
N TRP A 215 16.60 -7.45 -5.51
CA TRP A 215 16.73 -6.00 -5.42
C TRP A 215 17.53 -5.44 -6.58
N LYS A 216 18.66 -6.08 -6.90
CA LYS A 216 19.48 -5.68 -8.06
C LYS A 216 18.73 -5.80 -9.38
N LEU A 217 17.90 -6.83 -9.56
CA LEU A 217 17.07 -6.95 -10.76
C LEU A 217 16.05 -5.82 -10.86
N ARG A 218 15.42 -5.44 -9.76
CA ARG A 218 14.49 -4.31 -9.73
C ARG A 218 15.18 -2.99 -10.04
N ASP A 219 16.34 -2.75 -9.43
CA ASP A 219 17.15 -1.56 -9.72
C ASP A 219 17.53 -1.50 -11.21
N LEU A 220 17.90 -2.64 -11.80
CA LEU A 220 18.19 -2.74 -13.23
C LEU A 220 16.97 -2.44 -14.10
N CYS A 221 15.76 -2.92 -13.72
CA CYS A 221 14.53 -2.57 -14.44
C CYS A 221 14.25 -1.06 -14.41
N GLN A 222 14.52 -0.40 -13.28
CA GLN A 222 14.34 1.05 -13.16
C GLN A 222 15.35 1.84 -14.02
N GLN A 223 16.61 1.36 -14.08
CA GLN A 223 17.66 1.98 -14.87
C GLN A 223 17.55 1.66 -16.38
N HIS A 224 16.94 0.51 -16.72
CA HIS A 224 16.83 -0.05 -18.05
C HIS A 224 15.41 -0.53 -18.33
N PRO A 225 14.44 0.39 -18.52
CA PRO A 225 13.04 0.03 -18.80
C PRO A 225 12.86 -0.88 -20.01
N GLU A 226 13.75 -0.80 -20.99
CA GLU A 226 13.78 -1.67 -22.17
C GLU A 226 14.03 -3.15 -21.85
N MET A 227 14.59 -3.43 -20.67
CA MET A 227 14.86 -4.79 -20.21
C MET A 227 13.76 -5.34 -19.27
N GLU A 228 12.74 -4.57 -18.96
CA GLU A 228 11.72 -4.91 -17.97
C GLU A 228 11.05 -6.26 -18.28
N GLU A 229 10.69 -6.52 -19.51
CA GLU A 229 10.05 -7.77 -19.92
C GLU A 229 10.94 -8.99 -19.59
N VAL A 230 12.22 -8.94 -19.92
CA VAL A 230 13.15 -10.03 -19.66
C VAL A 230 13.43 -10.18 -18.18
N LEU A 231 13.72 -9.07 -17.47
CA LEU A 231 14.08 -9.09 -16.07
C LEU A 231 12.90 -9.48 -15.18
N MET A 232 11.73 -8.90 -15.39
CA MET A 232 10.54 -9.12 -14.56
C MET A 232 9.77 -10.38 -14.92
N HIS A 233 9.69 -10.74 -16.20
CA HIS A 233 8.86 -11.88 -16.63
C HIS A 233 9.63 -13.17 -16.86
N GLN A 234 10.93 -13.13 -17.15
CA GLN A 234 11.72 -14.32 -17.39
C GLN A 234 12.70 -14.65 -16.26
N ILE A 235 13.37 -13.66 -15.67
CA ILE A 235 14.41 -13.89 -14.66
C ILE A 235 13.82 -13.83 -13.24
N MET A 236 13.05 -12.79 -12.92
CA MET A 236 12.50 -12.61 -11.58
C MET A 236 11.72 -13.85 -11.05
N PRO A 237 10.89 -14.53 -11.85
CA PRO A 237 10.19 -15.72 -11.37
C PRO A 237 11.09 -16.90 -10.99
N GLN A 238 12.31 -16.97 -11.55
CA GLN A 238 13.26 -18.04 -11.25
C GLN A 238 14.04 -17.83 -9.96
N VAL A 239 14.10 -16.58 -9.48
CA VAL A 239 14.85 -16.18 -8.28
C VAL A 239 13.97 -15.75 -7.13
N ASN A 240 12.71 -15.44 -7.42
CA ASN A 240 11.70 -15.09 -6.42
C ASN A 240 10.94 -16.33 -5.98
N HIS A 241 11.26 -16.83 -4.82
CA HIS A 241 10.57 -17.97 -4.22
C HIS A 241 9.46 -17.57 -3.25
N TYR A 242 8.94 -16.37 -3.37
CA TYR A 242 7.73 -15.92 -2.69
C TYR A 242 6.52 -15.90 -3.65
N ASP A 243 5.36 -16.27 -3.13
CA ASP A 243 4.07 -16.07 -3.79
C ASP A 243 3.10 -15.38 -2.82
N ASN A 244 2.04 -14.80 -3.34
CA ASN A 244 1.02 -14.08 -2.59
C ASN A 244 -0.33 -14.80 -2.73
N PRO A 245 -0.52 -15.95 -2.04
CA PRO A 245 -1.80 -16.64 -2.02
C PRO A 245 -2.84 -15.84 -1.22
N PRO A 246 -4.12 -16.22 -1.30
CA PRO A 246 -5.17 -15.65 -0.46
C PRO A 246 -4.82 -15.73 1.03
N ALA A 247 -5.16 -14.68 1.79
CA ALA A 247 -5.01 -14.72 3.23
C ALA A 247 -5.80 -15.89 3.83
N GLY A 248 -5.15 -16.63 4.71
CA GLY A 248 -5.69 -17.84 5.33
C GLY A 248 -5.16 -19.15 4.76
N ILE A 249 -4.53 -19.14 3.57
CA ILE A 249 -3.75 -20.25 3.02
C ILE A 249 -2.29 -19.86 2.76
N ASP A 250 -1.85 -18.86 3.49
CA ASP A 250 -0.53 -18.25 3.46
C ASP A 250 0.24 -18.51 4.76
N SER A 251 1.41 -17.88 4.91
CA SER A 251 2.26 -18.03 6.10
C SER A 251 2.04 -16.98 7.18
N ILE A 252 1.20 -15.96 6.94
CA ILE A 252 0.89 -14.94 7.95
C ILE A 252 -0.03 -15.53 9.03
N ASN A 253 0.36 -15.38 10.28
CA ASN A 253 -0.51 -15.72 11.41
C ASN A 253 -1.54 -14.61 11.65
N TRP A 254 -2.56 -14.55 10.80
CA TRP A 254 -3.61 -13.55 10.86
C TRP A 254 -4.33 -13.52 12.21
N ARG A 255 -4.51 -14.66 12.87
CA ARG A 255 -5.16 -14.71 14.19
C ARG A 255 -4.35 -13.94 15.23
N ALA A 256 -3.03 -14.15 15.27
CA ALA A 256 -2.16 -13.40 16.17
C ALA A 256 -2.10 -11.91 15.79
N PHE A 257 -2.04 -11.61 14.50
CA PHE A 257 -2.02 -10.25 13.97
C PHE A 257 -3.30 -9.48 14.36
N PHE A 258 -4.48 -10.07 14.15
CA PHE A 258 -5.75 -9.49 14.58
C PHE A 258 -5.85 -9.33 16.11
N GLY A 259 -5.34 -10.30 16.89
CA GLY A 259 -5.23 -10.16 18.33
C GLY A 259 -4.43 -8.93 18.75
N ILE A 260 -3.36 -8.63 18.01
CA ILE A 260 -2.55 -7.41 18.23
C ILE A 260 -3.33 -6.15 17.81
N LEU A 261 -4.01 -6.15 16.66
CA LEU A 261 -4.85 -5.03 16.23
C LEU A 261 -5.91 -4.69 17.28
N TYR A 262 -6.60 -5.70 17.83
CA TYR A 262 -7.58 -5.50 18.90
C TYR A 262 -6.94 -4.97 20.19
N LYS A 263 -5.74 -5.44 20.56
CA LYS A 263 -5.00 -4.94 21.71
C LYS A 263 -4.71 -3.43 21.61
N HIS A 264 -4.43 -2.94 20.40
CA HIS A 264 -4.19 -1.52 20.13
C HIS A 264 -5.49 -0.74 19.85
N GLY A 265 -6.66 -1.38 19.92
CA GLY A 265 -7.94 -0.72 19.62
C GLY A 265 -8.08 -0.27 18.18
N TYR A 266 -7.36 -0.92 17.25
CA TYR A 266 -7.46 -0.59 15.83
C TYR A 266 -8.87 -0.87 15.30
N ASP A 267 -9.52 0.15 14.79
CA ASP A 267 -10.87 0.09 14.19
C ASP A 267 -10.90 0.75 12.79
N GLY A 268 -9.78 0.65 12.09
CA GLY A 268 -9.56 1.30 10.80
C GLY A 268 -9.93 0.43 9.60
N TYR A 269 -9.23 0.68 8.51
CA TYR A 269 -9.44 0.12 7.18
C TYR A 269 -8.50 -1.06 6.93
N LEU A 270 -9.07 -2.18 6.50
CA LEU A 270 -8.37 -3.39 6.09
C LEU A 270 -8.56 -3.56 4.58
N SER A 271 -7.51 -3.38 3.79
CA SER A 271 -7.59 -3.42 2.33
C SER A 271 -6.96 -4.69 1.78
N ILE A 272 -7.75 -5.48 1.06
CA ILE A 272 -7.25 -6.68 0.38
C ILE A 272 -6.39 -6.24 -0.82
N GLU A 273 -5.19 -6.81 -0.94
CA GLU A 273 -4.30 -6.61 -2.08
C GLU A 273 -4.06 -7.94 -2.80
N PRO A 274 -4.85 -8.27 -3.85
CA PRO A 274 -4.83 -9.58 -4.50
C PRO A 274 -3.72 -9.68 -5.56
N HIS A 275 -2.48 -9.36 -5.21
CA HIS A 275 -1.36 -9.39 -6.12
C HIS A 275 -0.66 -10.75 -6.09
N SER A 276 -0.94 -11.59 -7.06
CA SER A 276 -0.22 -12.83 -7.26
C SER A 276 -0.11 -13.18 -8.74
N ARG A 277 0.99 -13.78 -9.14
CA ARG A 277 1.14 -14.35 -10.48
C ARG A 277 0.44 -15.70 -10.62
N THR A 278 0.33 -16.44 -9.51
CA THR A 278 -0.30 -17.74 -9.45
C THR A 278 -1.82 -17.66 -9.36
N TRP A 279 -2.32 -16.63 -8.65
CA TRP A 279 -3.73 -16.44 -8.34
C TRP A 279 -4.34 -15.37 -9.25
N GLN A 280 -4.68 -15.79 -10.49
CA GLN A 280 -5.25 -14.94 -11.52
C GLN A 280 -6.47 -15.59 -12.17
N GLY A 281 -7.30 -14.78 -12.87
CA GLY A 281 -8.55 -15.25 -13.46
C GLY A 281 -9.49 -15.83 -12.42
N GLU A 282 -10.22 -16.89 -12.75
CA GLU A 282 -11.18 -17.56 -11.85
C GLU A 282 -10.57 -17.98 -10.51
N LYS A 283 -9.29 -18.43 -10.51
CA LYS A 283 -8.57 -18.74 -9.28
C LYS A 283 -8.34 -17.50 -8.42
N GLY A 284 -8.04 -16.37 -9.04
CA GLY A 284 -7.89 -15.09 -8.36
C GLY A 284 -9.19 -14.62 -7.73
N GLU A 285 -10.29 -14.69 -8.46
CA GLU A 285 -11.63 -14.35 -7.95
C GLU A 285 -12.00 -15.22 -6.74
N TRP A 286 -11.85 -16.54 -6.87
CA TRP A 286 -12.04 -17.46 -5.75
C TRP A 286 -11.16 -17.09 -4.54
N GLY A 287 -9.90 -16.72 -4.80
CA GLY A 287 -8.95 -16.33 -3.76
C GLY A 287 -9.37 -15.07 -3.00
N VAL A 288 -9.90 -14.08 -3.72
CA VAL A 288 -10.47 -12.86 -3.11
C VAL A 288 -11.69 -13.22 -2.24
N GLU A 289 -12.63 -14.00 -2.77
CA GLU A 289 -13.81 -14.45 -2.00
C GLU A 289 -13.42 -15.25 -0.76
N TYR A 290 -12.41 -16.14 -0.88
CA TYR A 290 -11.89 -16.88 0.24
C TYR A 290 -11.29 -15.95 1.30
N THR A 291 -10.45 -14.99 0.89
CA THR A 291 -9.86 -13.98 1.78
C THR A 291 -10.93 -13.20 2.51
N ILE A 292 -11.97 -12.75 1.81
CA ILE A 292 -13.09 -12.01 2.41
C ILE A 292 -13.74 -12.83 3.54
N ARG A 293 -14.11 -14.08 3.28
CA ARG A 293 -14.73 -14.94 4.30
C ARG A 293 -13.80 -15.15 5.49
N TYR A 294 -12.54 -15.50 5.23
CA TYR A 294 -11.56 -15.76 6.27
C TYR A 294 -11.29 -14.54 7.15
N ILE A 295 -11.14 -13.36 6.56
CA ILE A 295 -10.87 -12.11 7.30
C ILE A 295 -12.13 -11.65 8.06
N ARG A 296 -13.32 -11.78 7.48
CA ARG A 296 -14.58 -11.47 8.16
C ARG A 296 -14.75 -12.32 9.43
N ASP A 297 -14.36 -13.59 9.42
CA ASP A 297 -14.39 -14.46 10.60
C ASP A 297 -13.44 -14.00 11.72
N LEU A 298 -12.41 -13.21 11.41
CA LEU A 298 -11.50 -12.61 12.38
C LEU A 298 -11.96 -11.23 12.86
N MET A 299 -12.85 -10.57 12.12
CA MET A 299 -13.37 -9.25 12.48
C MET A 299 -14.49 -9.41 13.52
N PHE A 300 -14.33 -8.73 14.65
CA PHE A 300 -15.40 -8.65 15.64
C PHE A 300 -16.48 -7.68 15.14
N ASN A 301 -17.68 -8.20 14.91
CA ASN A 301 -18.85 -7.40 14.54
C ASN A 301 -19.93 -7.51 15.63
N PRO A 302 -20.09 -6.48 16.49
CA PRO A 302 -21.06 -6.55 17.59
C PRO A 302 -22.51 -6.55 17.12
N SER A 303 -22.80 -6.22 15.85
CA SER A 303 -24.16 -6.19 15.30
C SER A 303 -24.65 -7.54 14.77
N GLU A 304 -23.81 -8.58 14.73
CA GLU A 304 -24.17 -9.93 14.30
C GLU A 304 -24.54 -10.89 15.45
N LYS A 305 -24.91 -10.35 16.62
CA LYS A 305 -25.40 -11.13 17.76
C LYS A 305 -26.91 -11.12 17.84
#